data_44464bedb3702dcbdce1e0106b9db145
#
_entry.id   44464bedb3702dcbdce1e0106b9db145
#
_cell.length_a   1.000
_cell.length_b   1.000
_cell.length_c   1.000
_cell.angle_alpha   90.00
_cell.angle_beta   90.00
_cell.angle_gamma   90.00
#
_symmetry.space_group_name_H-M   'P 1'
#
loop_
_entity.id
_entity.type
_entity.pdbx_description
1 polymer ?
#
loop_
_entity_poly.entity_id
_entity_poly.type
_entity_poly.pdbx_seq_one_letter_code
_entity_poly.pdbx_strand_id
1 'polypeptide(L)' 'MEKNKYHILVVDDDDKIRSLIKEYLSNKGYLVSTAENANKAKIKIDIFNFNLIILDVMMPGQSGYELTKEL' A
#
# COMPACT_ATOMS: atom_id res chain seq x y z
N MET A 1 -13.25 1.56 -18.30
CA MET A 1 -12.78 0.85 -18.26
C MET A 1 -11.48 0.67 -17.87
N GLU A 2 -10.60 0.99 -18.49
CA GLU A 2 -9.29 0.66 -18.13
C GLU A 2 -8.66 1.58 -17.14
N LYS A 3 -9.28 2.68 -16.83
CA LYS A 3 -8.70 3.58 -15.85
C LYS A 3 -8.64 2.95 -14.49
N ASN A 4 -9.44 1.92 -14.24
CA ASN A 4 -9.40 1.32 -12.95
C ASN A 4 -8.31 0.29 -12.82
N LYS A 5 -7.37 0.27 -13.74
CA LYS A 5 -6.26 -0.64 -13.61
C LYS A 5 -5.12 -0.08 -12.78
N TYR A 6 -5.23 1.13 -12.28
CA TYR A 6 -4.23 1.64 -11.36
C TYR A 6 -4.18 0.74 -10.15
N HIS A 7 -2.99 0.29 -9.82
CA HIS A 7 -2.79 -0.63 -8.70
C HIS A 7 -2.11 0.10 -7.56
N ILE A 8 -2.75 0.12 -6.41
CA ILE A 8 -2.28 0.86 -5.25
C ILE A 8 -1.94 -0.11 -4.14
N LEU A 9 -0.78 0.09 -3.51
CA LEU A 9 -0.40 -0.70 -2.34
C LEU A 9 -0.57 0.17 -1.11
N VAL A 10 -1.30 -0.35 -0.12
CA VAL A 10 -1.53 0.35 1.15
C VAL A 10 -0.76 -0.39 2.23
N VAL A 11 0.16 0.30 2.87
CA VAL A 11 1.02 -0.29 3.90
C VAL A 11 0.72 0.39 5.22
N ASP A 12 0.18 -0.37 6.17
CA ASP A 12 -0.22 0.19 7.45
C ASP A 12 -0.35 -0.98 8.42
N ASP A 13 0.20 -0.83 9.64
CA ASP A 13 0.13 -1.91 10.61
C ASP A 13 -1.20 -1.94 11.35
N ASP A 14 -2.05 -0.96 11.15
CA ASP A 14 -3.36 -0.93 11.78
C ASP A 14 -4.37 -1.57 10.83
N ASP A 15 -4.92 -2.72 11.23
CA ASP A 15 -5.83 -3.47 10.39
C ASP A 15 -7.07 -2.67 10.01
N LYS A 16 -7.58 -1.90 10.94
CA LYS A 16 -8.81 -1.15 10.68
C LYS A 16 -8.57 -0.03 9.68
N ILE A 17 -7.49 0.70 9.84
CA ILE A 17 -7.17 1.78 8.93
C ILE A 17 -6.86 1.22 7.56
N ARG A 18 -6.10 0.14 7.52
CA ARG A 18 -5.75 -0.49 6.25
C ARG A 18 -7.00 -0.92 5.49
N SER A 19 -7.96 -1.51 6.21
CA SER A 19 -9.21 -1.95 5.59
C SER A 19 -10.05 -0.79 5.10
N LEU A 20 -10.08 0.30 5.86
CA LEU A 20 -10.86 1.47 5.46
C LEU A 20 -10.31 2.10 4.20
N ILE A 21 -8.99 2.22 4.12
CA ILE A 21 -8.37 2.80 2.94
C ILE A 21 -8.59 1.91 1.74
N LYS A 22 -8.44 0.60 1.93
CA LYS A 22 -8.66 -0.33 0.84
C LYS A 22 -10.08 -0.23 0.32
N GLU A 23 -11.04 -0.19 1.22
CA GLU A 23 -12.45 -0.11 0.82
C GLU A 23 -12.72 1.19 0.07
N TYR A 24 -12.20 2.29 0.59
CA TYR A 24 -12.42 3.58 -0.03
C TYR A 24 -11.87 3.60 -1.46
N LEU A 25 -10.64 3.15 -1.61
CA LEU A 25 -10.01 3.19 -2.93
C LEU A 25 -10.62 2.19 -3.90
N SER A 26 -11.02 1.02 -3.39
CA SER A 26 -11.68 0.04 -4.24
C SER A 26 -12.99 0.58 -4.78
N ASN A 27 -13.71 1.32 -3.96
CA ASN A 27 -14.96 1.92 -4.40
C ASN A 27 -14.75 2.99 -5.47
N LYS A 28 -13.52 3.53 -5.56
CA LYS A 28 -13.20 4.49 -6.59
C LYS A 28 -12.75 3.83 -7.89
N GLY A 29 -12.67 2.50 -7.90
CA GLY A 29 -12.31 1.78 -9.11
C GLY A 29 -10.87 1.36 -9.21
N TYR A 30 -10.08 1.55 -8.16
CA TYR A 30 -8.68 1.17 -8.18
C TYR A 30 -8.50 -0.28 -7.75
N LEU A 31 -7.44 -0.91 -8.22
CA LEU A 31 -7.02 -2.18 -7.71
C LEU A 31 -6.18 -1.90 -6.46
N VAL A 32 -6.46 -2.58 -5.36
CA VAL A 32 -5.79 -2.28 -4.11
C VAL A 32 -5.23 -3.55 -3.50
N SER A 33 -3.95 -3.51 -3.17
CA SER A 33 -3.30 -4.56 -2.40
C SER A 33 -2.87 -3.94 -1.07
N THR A 34 -2.68 -4.77 -0.06
CA THR A 34 -2.35 -4.27 1.26
C THR A 34 -1.15 -5.02 1.82
N ALA A 35 -0.45 -4.40 2.74
CA ALA A 35 0.64 -5.02 3.46
C ALA A 35 0.63 -4.49 4.88
N GLU A 36 0.93 -5.35 5.84
CA GLU A 36 0.86 -4.94 7.24
C GLU A 36 2.17 -4.37 7.75
N ASN A 37 3.24 -4.51 7.01
CA ASN A 37 4.53 -3.96 7.41
C ASN A 37 5.43 -3.82 6.19
N ALA A 38 6.60 -3.24 6.42
CA ALA A 38 7.54 -2.97 5.33
C ALA A 38 8.05 -4.23 4.66
N ASN A 39 8.28 -5.30 5.43
CA ASN A 39 8.77 -6.54 4.84
C ASN A 39 7.76 -7.12 3.88
N LYS A 40 6.51 -7.14 4.28
CA LYS A 40 5.46 -7.67 3.40
C LYS A 40 5.24 -6.77 2.21
N ALA A 41 5.42 -5.47 2.39
CA ALA A 41 5.30 -4.53 1.29
C ALA A 41 6.38 -4.80 0.24
N LYS A 42 7.61 -5.02 0.69
CA LYS A 42 8.70 -5.27 -0.25
C LYS A 42 8.48 -6.55 -1.05
N ILE A 43 7.93 -7.58 -0.41
CA ILE A 43 7.63 -8.81 -1.12
C ILE A 43 6.63 -8.54 -2.23
N LYS A 44 5.59 -7.77 -1.93
CA LYS A 44 4.58 -7.48 -2.94
C LYS A 44 5.10 -6.58 -4.04
N ILE A 45 5.97 -5.64 -3.71
CA ILE A 45 6.56 -4.77 -4.70
C ILE A 45 7.37 -5.57 -5.70
N ASP A 46 8.02 -6.63 -5.26
CA ASP A 46 8.80 -7.48 -6.14
C ASP A 46 7.93 -8.31 -7.07
N ILE A 47 6.70 -8.58 -6.67
CA ILE A 47 5.80 -9.42 -7.46
C ILE A 47 4.91 -8.63 -8.38
N PHE A 48 4.41 -7.50 -7.91
CA PHE A 48 3.45 -6.70 -8.65
C PHE A 48 4.01 -5.34 -9.00
N ASN A 49 3.43 -4.73 -10.02
CA ASN A 49 3.75 -3.35 -10.37
C ASN A 49 2.70 -2.44 -9.77
N PHE A 50 3.12 -1.50 -8.95
CA PHE A 50 2.20 -0.57 -8.34
C PHE A 50 2.37 0.82 -8.91
N ASN A 51 1.25 1.52 -9.08
CA ASN A 51 1.28 2.89 -9.55
C ASN A 51 1.45 3.87 -8.40
N LEU A 52 1.04 3.45 -7.20
CA LEU A 52 1.11 4.31 -6.04
C LEU A 52 1.26 3.45 -4.79
N ILE A 53 2.04 3.92 -3.83
CA ILE A 53 2.20 3.24 -2.56
C ILE A 53 1.88 4.23 -1.46
N ILE A 54 0.93 3.86 -0.60
CA ILE A 54 0.53 4.67 0.54
C ILE A 54 1.16 4.06 1.78
N LEU A 55 1.97 4.85 2.48
CA LEU A 55 2.71 4.36 3.63
C LEU A 55 2.31 5.06 4.90
N ASP A 56 2.25 4.29 6.00
CA ASP A 56 2.05 4.84 7.32
C ASP A 56 3.43 5.10 7.92
N VAL A 57 3.76 6.36 8.10
CA VAL A 57 5.09 6.73 8.58
C VAL A 57 5.32 6.36 10.03
N MET A 58 4.27 5.92 10.72
CA MET A 58 4.40 5.55 12.14
C MET A 58 4.66 4.06 12.31
N MET A 59 4.91 3.33 11.23
CA MET A 59 5.16 1.90 11.35
C MET A 59 6.38 1.61 12.20
N PRO A 60 6.30 0.61 13.07
CA PRO A 60 7.44 0.24 13.92
C PRO A 60 8.58 -0.30 13.09
N GLY A 61 9.77 -0.08 13.57
CA GLY A 61 10.94 -0.69 12.98
C GLY A 61 11.52 0.00 11.77
N GLN A 62 10.70 0.65 11.00
CA GLN A 62 11.18 1.35 9.83
C GLN A 62 10.15 2.40 9.46
N SER A 63 10.55 3.64 9.34
CA SER A 63 9.60 4.70 9.03
C SER A 63 9.17 4.58 7.57
N GLY A 64 7.98 5.06 7.30
CA GLY A 64 7.51 5.10 5.93
C GLY A 64 8.38 5.96 5.05
N TYR A 65 8.98 6.98 5.65
CA TYR A 65 9.87 7.86 4.92
C TYR A 65 11.08 7.10 4.38
N GLU A 66 11.68 6.26 5.23
CA GLU A 66 12.84 5.50 4.81
C GLU A 66 12.47 4.48 3.73
N LEU A 67 11.33 3.86 3.87
CA LEU A 67 10.89 2.91 2.85
C LEU A 67 10.67 3.63 1.52
N THR A 68 10.11 4.82 1.57
CA THR A 68 9.87 5.61 0.37
C THR A 68 11.18 5.95 -0.33
N LYS A 69 12.21 6.28 0.46
CA LYS A 69 13.49 6.61 -0.14
C LYS A 69 14.11 5.44 -0.87
N GLU A 70 13.84 4.23 -0.40
CA GLU A 70 14.39 3.05 -1.04
C GLU A 70 13.71 2.73 -2.36
N LEU A 71 12.53 3.24 -2.56
CA LEU A 71 11.80 2.99 -3.77
C LEU A 71 12.25 3.91 -4.89
#